data_321e190145a88de8fa0eeeda2c7a4bf2
#
_entry.id   321e190145a88de8fa0eeeda2c7a4bf2
#
_cell.length_a   1.000
_cell.length_b   1.000
_cell.length_c   1.000
_cell.angle_alpha   90.00
_cell.angle_beta   90.00
_cell.angle_gamma   90.00
#
_symmetry.space_group_name_H-M   'P 1'
#
loop_
_entity.id
_entity.type
_entity.pdbx_description
1 polymer ?
#
loop_
_entity_poly.entity_id
_entity_poly.type
_entity_poly.pdbx_seq_one_letter_code
_entity_poly.pdbx_strand_id
1 'polypeptide(L)'
;MLFRSMSASEIRAIYRDTGVSAYMGNPFIEALPPLQESVDSATALRSSMTFHPEDLQKARIVRAHNICRIANEFFQPLGAHMLLSERVSLMIRGGYVGRNPKTGDLQRHLQNGYERVQTGDLSTFRFEEAKSTAQSMLLIGCSGSGKTTSLGRILQTYPQVIYHAEFNFEQVVYLKVDCSHNGSLKEICLNFFRSLDKALGTNYEKTYGLKRRNGIETLLALMAQTANAHALGLLVIDEIQHLSRSRSGGSEEMLNFFVTMVNTIGVPVMLIGTPKARDIFEADLRSARRGAGLGAIFWEPMSQGHPDKPSQEWIAFTNNLWKLQLLQKRDVLLTDEIRAVWYDLSQGVMDIVVKLFVLAQLRALALNKERITVGDR
;
A
#
# COMPACT_ATOMS: atom_id res chain seq x y z
N MET A 1 -27.13 -25.83 3.25
CA MET A 1 -25.87 -25.13 3.63
C MET A 1 -24.80 -25.56 2.62
N LEU A 2 -24.55 -24.77 1.61
CA LEU A 2 -23.45 -25.01 0.68
C LEU A 2 -22.15 -24.60 1.39
N PHE A 3 -21.29 -25.52 1.69
CA PHE A 3 -19.92 -25.25 2.12
C PHE A 3 -19.21 -24.54 0.98
N ARG A 4 -19.07 -23.21 1.10
CA ARG A 4 -18.25 -22.39 0.20
C ARG A 4 -16.80 -22.79 0.46
N SER A 5 -16.05 -23.18 -0.56
CA SER A 5 -14.61 -23.38 -0.44
C SER A 5 -13.96 -22.04 -0.05
N MET A 6 -13.25 -22.01 1.08
CA MET A 6 -12.49 -20.84 1.52
C MET A 6 -11.53 -20.38 0.40
N SER A 7 -11.44 -19.09 0.16
CA SER A 7 -10.43 -18.56 -0.76
C SER A 7 -9.03 -18.81 -0.17
N ALA A 8 -8.02 -18.98 -1.02
CA ALA A 8 -6.65 -19.31 -0.58
C ALA A 8 -6.02 -18.23 0.35
N SER A 9 -6.63 -17.06 0.50
CA SER A 9 -6.19 -15.94 1.34
C SER A 9 -7.06 -15.70 2.58
N GLU A 10 -8.10 -16.51 2.81
CA GLU A 10 -9.04 -16.35 3.90
C GLU A 10 -8.54 -17.07 5.16
N ILE A 11 -8.50 -16.37 6.28
CA ILE A 11 -8.18 -16.94 7.59
C ILE A 11 -9.35 -16.80 8.56
N ARG A 12 -9.48 -17.72 9.53
CA ARG A 12 -10.46 -17.57 10.61
C ARG A 12 -10.01 -16.54 11.63
N ALA A 13 -10.95 -15.75 12.13
CA ALA A 13 -10.73 -14.75 13.17
C ALA A 13 -10.21 -15.41 14.46
N ILE A 14 -9.15 -14.83 15.00
CA ILE A 14 -8.61 -15.16 16.34
C ILE A 14 -8.58 -13.83 17.10
N TYR A 15 -9.46 -13.68 18.08
CA TYR A 15 -9.61 -12.45 18.84
C TYR A 15 -8.52 -12.33 19.90
N ARG A 16 -7.91 -11.14 19.99
CA ARG A 16 -6.83 -10.83 20.94
C ARG A 16 -7.08 -9.49 21.59
N ASP A 17 -6.74 -9.39 22.87
CA ASP A 17 -6.69 -8.08 23.53
C ASP A 17 -5.59 -7.24 22.90
N THR A 18 -5.92 -6.02 22.56
CA THR A 18 -5.00 -5.05 21.95
C THR A 18 -4.31 -4.15 22.99
N GLY A 19 -4.76 -4.15 24.25
CA GLY A 19 -4.31 -3.24 25.30
C GLY A 19 -4.79 -1.78 25.11
N VAL A 20 -5.59 -1.49 24.09
CA VAL A 20 -6.13 -0.14 23.80
C VAL A 20 -7.62 -0.11 24.12
N SER A 21 -8.02 0.69 25.10
CA SER A 21 -9.41 0.74 25.57
C SER A 21 -10.45 1.03 24.48
N ALA A 22 -10.12 1.91 23.52
CA ALA A 22 -11.00 2.24 22.40
C ALA A 22 -11.21 1.09 21.39
N TYR A 23 -10.39 0.05 21.44
CA TYR A 23 -10.45 -1.10 20.54
C TYR A 23 -11.10 -2.34 21.18
N MET A 24 -11.23 -2.34 22.50
CA MET A 24 -11.76 -3.47 23.25
C MET A 24 -13.21 -3.77 22.87
N GLY A 25 -13.53 -5.06 22.73
CA GLY A 25 -14.86 -5.52 22.40
C GLY A 25 -15.27 -5.29 20.92
N ASN A 26 -14.34 -4.87 20.05
CA ASN A 26 -14.60 -4.77 18.64
C ASN A 26 -13.94 -5.95 17.88
N PRO A 27 -14.73 -6.94 17.42
CA PRO A 27 -14.19 -8.14 16.78
C PRO A 27 -13.35 -7.86 15.54
N PHE A 28 -13.69 -6.80 14.78
CA PHE A 28 -12.92 -6.44 13.59
C PHE A 28 -11.50 -5.94 13.91
N ILE A 29 -11.31 -5.36 15.10
CA ILE A 29 -10.00 -4.91 15.55
C ILE A 29 -9.26 -6.03 16.27
N GLU A 30 -9.94 -6.77 17.14
CA GLU A 30 -9.36 -7.87 17.92
C GLU A 30 -8.88 -9.05 17.06
N ALA A 31 -9.44 -9.22 15.86
CA ALA A 31 -9.02 -10.23 14.88
C ALA A 31 -7.81 -9.83 14.03
N LEU A 32 -7.39 -8.57 14.06
CA LEU A 32 -6.20 -8.12 13.35
C LEU A 32 -4.91 -8.65 14.00
N PRO A 33 -3.79 -8.69 13.27
CA PRO A 33 -2.48 -8.97 13.86
C PRO A 33 -2.21 -8.05 15.06
N PRO A 34 -1.43 -8.49 16.07
CA PRO A 34 -1.12 -7.68 17.23
C PRO A 34 -0.45 -6.34 16.83
N LEU A 35 -0.58 -5.34 17.71
CA LEU A 35 0.17 -4.10 17.58
C LEU A 35 1.66 -4.43 17.68
N GLN A 36 2.45 -3.85 16.80
CA GLN A 36 3.88 -4.13 16.70
C GLN A 36 4.68 -2.86 16.99
N GLU A 37 5.73 -3.00 17.80
CA GLU A 37 6.75 -2.00 17.93
C GLU A 37 7.60 -1.90 16.66
N SER A 38 8.32 -0.79 16.50
CA SER A 38 9.13 -0.53 15.29
C SER A 38 10.15 -1.62 14.99
N VAL A 39 10.72 -2.26 16.02
CA VAL A 39 11.72 -3.33 15.89
C VAL A 39 11.07 -4.61 15.32
N ASP A 40 9.88 -4.97 15.82
CA ASP A 40 9.13 -6.14 15.36
C ASP A 40 8.66 -5.94 13.92
N SER A 41 8.14 -4.76 13.62
CA SER A 41 7.75 -4.36 12.26
C SER A 41 8.93 -4.43 11.29
N ALA A 42 10.10 -3.93 11.69
CA ALA A 42 11.31 -4.01 10.86
C ALA A 42 11.74 -5.45 10.63
N THR A 43 11.63 -6.32 11.63
CA THR A 43 11.95 -7.74 11.51
C THR A 43 10.98 -8.46 10.58
N ALA A 44 9.69 -8.20 10.69
CA ALA A 44 8.65 -8.79 9.84
C ALA A 44 8.77 -8.36 8.37
N LEU A 45 9.22 -7.12 8.11
CA LEU A 45 9.35 -6.58 6.75
C LEU A 45 10.67 -6.97 6.07
N ARG A 46 11.69 -7.37 6.83
CA ARG A 46 13.03 -7.66 6.27
C ARG A 46 12.99 -8.86 5.33
N SER A 47 13.63 -8.71 4.18
CA SER A 47 13.86 -9.83 3.28
C SER A 47 14.82 -10.87 3.90
N SER A 48 14.50 -12.13 3.74
CA SER A 48 15.36 -13.26 4.11
C SER A 48 16.38 -13.64 3.02
N MET A 49 16.52 -12.79 1.99
CA MET A 49 17.41 -13.10 0.85
C MET A 49 18.86 -13.19 1.30
N THR A 50 19.46 -14.34 1.08
CA THR A 50 20.89 -14.61 1.29
C THR A 50 21.43 -15.47 0.18
N PHE A 51 22.74 -15.35 -0.09
CA PHE A 51 23.45 -16.28 -0.97
C PHE A 51 24.42 -17.14 -0.15
N HIS A 52 24.50 -18.42 -0.50
CA HIS A 52 25.46 -19.33 0.11
C HIS A 52 26.83 -19.21 -0.56
N PRO A 53 27.93 -19.47 0.14
CA PRO A 53 29.28 -19.45 -0.46
C PRO A 53 29.42 -20.33 -1.71
N GLU A 54 28.69 -21.43 -1.76
CA GLU A 54 28.63 -22.35 -2.91
C GLU A 54 28.06 -21.70 -4.18
N ASP A 55 27.20 -20.68 -4.04
CA ASP A 55 26.61 -19.98 -5.18
C ASP A 55 27.66 -19.25 -6.01
N LEU A 56 28.79 -18.88 -5.43
CA LEU A 56 29.91 -18.26 -6.13
C LEU A 56 30.63 -19.23 -7.11
N GLN A 57 30.56 -20.53 -6.85
CA GLN A 57 31.19 -21.57 -7.65
C GLN A 57 30.30 -22.04 -8.79
N LYS A 58 29.02 -21.62 -8.81
CA LYS A 58 28.08 -21.98 -9.87
C LYS A 58 28.46 -21.34 -11.21
N ALA A 59 28.03 -21.99 -12.30
CA ALA A 59 28.23 -21.49 -13.66
C ALA A 59 27.75 -20.02 -13.77
N ARG A 60 28.42 -19.23 -14.60
CA ARG A 60 28.16 -17.81 -14.83
C ARG A 60 26.69 -17.52 -15.07
N ILE A 61 26.03 -18.34 -15.91
CA ILE A 61 24.60 -18.12 -16.21
C ILE A 61 23.71 -18.30 -14.99
N VAL A 62 23.99 -19.27 -14.14
CA VAL A 62 23.24 -19.51 -12.89
C VAL A 62 23.41 -18.32 -11.92
N ARG A 63 24.64 -17.80 -11.79
CA ARG A 63 24.92 -16.62 -10.97
C ARG A 63 24.19 -15.38 -11.51
N ALA A 64 24.16 -15.18 -12.84
CA ALA A 64 23.42 -14.09 -13.47
C ALA A 64 21.92 -14.14 -13.13
N HIS A 65 21.28 -15.30 -13.19
CA HIS A 65 19.88 -15.45 -12.78
C HIS A 65 19.67 -15.16 -11.29
N ASN A 66 20.58 -15.62 -10.42
CA ASN A 66 20.51 -15.31 -8.99
C ASN A 66 20.70 -13.82 -8.70
N ILE A 67 21.60 -13.13 -9.41
CA ILE A 67 21.79 -11.68 -9.31
C ILE A 67 20.49 -10.93 -9.67
N CYS A 68 19.80 -11.35 -10.74
CA CYS A 68 18.52 -10.72 -11.13
C CYS A 68 17.45 -10.81 -10.05
N ARG A 69 17.47 -11.85 -9.20
CA ARG A 69 16.51 -11.98 -8.08
C ARG A 69 16.62 -10.85 -7.07
N ILE A 70 17.81 -10.23 -6.92
CA ILE A 70 18.03 -9.12 -5.98
C ILE A 70 17.01 -7.99 -6.24
N ALA A 71 16.74 -7.65 -7.51
CA ALA A 71 15.82 -6.57 -7.86
C ALA A 71 14.39 -6.78 -7.33
N ASN A 72 13.96 -8.02 -7.15
CA ASN A 72 12.59 -8.34 -6.72
C ASN A 72 12.50 -8.79 -5.26
N GLU A 73 13.55 -9.40 -4.73
CA GLU A 73 13.51 -10.04 -3.42
C GLU A 73 14.19 -9.23 -2.33
N PHE A 74 15.19 -8.40 -2.67
CA PHE A 74 15.86 -7.59 -1.66
C PHE A 74 14.93 -6.51 -1.11
N PHE A 75 14.79 -6.49 0.20
CA PHE A 75 14.05 -5.44 0.92
C PHE A 75 14.69 -5.20 2.27
N GLN A 76 15.08 -3.95 2.51
CA GLN A 76 15.59 -3.51 3.79
C GLN A 76 14.65 -2.45 4.38
N PRO A 77 14.08 -2.69 5.56
CA PRO A 77 13.28 -1.70 6.26
C PRO A 77 14.12 -0.47 6.62
N LEU A 78 13.52 0.70 6.48
CA LEU A 78 14.06 2.03 6.83
C LEU A 78 13.09 2.74 7.76
N GLY A 79 13.50 3.86 8.36
CA GLY A 79 12.64 4.65 9.25
C GLY A 79 11.30 5.05 8.60
N ALA A 80 11.31 5.42 7.31
CA ALA A 80 10.10 5.74 6.56
C ALA A 80 9.09 4.57 6.48
N HIS A 81 9.57 3.33 6.41
CA HIS A 81 8.71 2.15 6.41
C HIS A 81 8.03 1.94 7.77
N MET A 82 8.73 2.23 8.87
CA MET A 82 8.17 2.12 10.22
C MET A 82 7.04 3.14 10.40
N LEU A 83 7.27 4.40 10.01
CA LEU A 83 6.24 5.44 10.02
C LEU A 83 5.03 5.04 9.17
N LEU A 84 5.25 4.51 7.96
CA LEU A 84 4.16 4.07 7.09
C LEU A 84 3.38 2.89 7.70
N SER A 85 4.08 1.92 8.31
CA SER A 85 3.47 0.77 8.98
C SER A 85 2.58 1.20 10.14
N GLU A 86 3.06 2.12 10.98
CA GLU A 86 2.29 2.72 12.07
C GLU A 86 1.03 3.42 11.54
N ARG A 87 1.15 4.25 10.49
CA ARG A 87 0.01 4.95 9.90
C ARG A 87 -1.02 4.01 9.31
N VAL A 88 -0.61 2.96 8.61
CA VAL A 88 -1.50 1.91 8.10
C VAL A 88 -2.25 1.24 9.24
N SER A 89 -1.55 0.89 10.33
CA SER A 89 -2.14 0.30 11.52
C SER A 89 -3.21 1.21 12.16
N LEU A 90 -2.91 2.50 12.32
CA LEU A 90 -3.83 3.50 12.85
C LEU A 90 -5.06 3.69 11.95
N MET A 91 -4.87 3.74 10.63
CA MET A 91 -5.97 3.89 9.68
C MET A 91 -6.93 2.71 9.74
N ILE A 92 -6.42 1.48 9.63
CA ILE A 92 -7.25 0.26 9.62
C ILE A 92 -8.06 0.17 10.93
N ARG A 93 -7.40 0.31 12.08
CA ARG A 93 -8.06 0.17 13.38
C ARG A 93 -9.00 1.34 13.68
N GLY A 94 -8.55 2.57 13.43
CA GLY A 94 -9.37 3.77 13.59
C GLY A 94 -10.65 3.72 12.76
N GLY A 95 -10.58 3.19 11.54
CA GLY A 95 -11.73 3.01 10.68
C GLY A 95 -12.76 2.01 11.20
N TYR A 96 -12.36 1.07 12.06
CA TYR A 96 -13.29 0.10 12.66
C TYR A 96 -13.93 0.57 13.97
N VAL A 97 -13.38 1.58 14.65
CA VAL A 97 -13.93 2.06 15.95
C VAL A 97 -15.42 2.36 15.86
N GLY A 98 -15.85 3.05 14.78
CA GLY A 98 -17.28 3.38 14.58
C GLY A 98 -18.08 2.32 13.81
N ARG A 99 -17.54 1.10 13.63
CA ARG A 99 -18.18 0.02 12.84
C ARG A 99 -18.18 -1.31 13.57
N ASN A 100 -18.45 -1.29 14.88
CA ASN A 100 -18.48 -2.48 15.71
C ASN A 100 -19.76 -3.32 15.42
N PRO A 101 -19.63 -4.61 15.06
CA PRO A 101 -20.78 -5.47 14.81
C PRO A 101 -21.57 -5.80 16.08
N LYS A 102 -20.93 -5.79 17.27
CA LYS A 102 -21.60 -6.08 18.55
C LYS A 102 -22.50 -4.97 19.05
N THR A 103 -22.19 -3.71 18.69
CA THR A 103 -22.96 -2.52 19.17
C THR A 103 -24.03 -2.06 18.19
N GLY A 104 -24.17 -2.73 17.04
CA GLY A 104 -25.11 -2.31 16.00
C GLY A 104 -24.63 -1.18 15.10
N ASP A 105 -23.42 -0.65 15.32
CA ASP A 105 -22.87 0.45 14.52
C ASP A 105 -22.71 0.05 13.05
N LEU A 106 -22.22 -1.18 12.79
CA LEU A 106 -22.10 -1.70 11.42
C LEU A 106 -23.46 -1.72 10.72
N GLN A 107 -24.53 -2.15 11.40
CA GLN A 107 -25.88 -2.21 10.85
C GLN A 107 -26.42 -0.83 10.48
N ARG A 108 -26.10 0.20 11.28
CA ARG A 108 -26.48 1.59 10.96
C ARG A 108 -25.79 2.07 9.70
N HIS A 109 -24.49 1.77 9.54
CA HIS A 109 -23.74 2.07 8.30
C HIS A 109 -24.31 1.33 7.08
N LEU A 110 -24.67 0.07 7.23
CA LEU A 110 -25.28 -0.73 6.16
C LEU A 110 -26.64 -0.16 5.73
N GLN A 111 -27.47 0.26 6.69
CA GLN A 111 -28.77 0.86 6.40
C GLN A 111 -28.64 2.23 5.74
N ASN A 112 -27.70 3.07 6.19
CA ASN A 112 -27.39 4.33 5.50
C ASN A 112 -26.91 4.09 4.06
N GLY A 113 -26.09 3.07 3.83
CA GLY A 113 -25.66 2.67 2.49
C GLY A 113 -26.82 2.22 1.60
N TYR A 114 -27.74 1.43 2.14
CA TYR A 114 -28.94 0.98 1.44
C TYR A 114 -29.85 2.18 1.03
N GLU A 115 -30.12 3.12 1.93
CA GLU A 115 -30.93 4.31 1.63
C GLU A 115 -30.31 5.15 0.50
N ARG A 116 -28.99 5.36 0.51
CA ARG A 116 -28.29 6.09 -0.57
C ARG A 116 -28.44 5.41 -1.93
N VAL A 117 -28.39 4.09 -1.96
CA VAL A 117 -28.59 3.33 -3.23
C VAL A 117 -30.04 3.44 -3.69
N GLN A 118 -31.02 3.42 -2.78
CA GLN A 118 -32.44 3.48 -3.12
C GLN A 118 -32.85 4.89 -3.58
N THR A 119 -32.39 5.93 -2.92
CA THR A 119 -32.73 7.32 -3.23
C THR A 119 -31.92 7.89 -4.39
N GLY A 120 -30.73 7.32 -4.66
CA GLY A 120 -29.76 7.90 -5.58
C GLY A 120 -29.09 9.17 -5.06
N ASP A 121 -29.34 9.55 -3.81
CA ASP A 121 -28.77 10.73 -3.16
C ASP A 121 -27.72 10.31 -2.11
N LEU A 122 -26.47 10.67 -2.37
CA LEU A 122 -25.32 10.36 -1.50
C LEU A 122 -25.37 11.08 -0.15
N SER A 123 -26.14 12.14 -0.02
CA SER A 123 -26.32 12.91 1.23
C SER A 123 -27.37 12.30 2.17
N THR A 124 -28.11 11.28 1.73
CA THR A 124 -29.17 10.65 2.54
C THR A 124 -28.60 9.82 3.68
N PHE A 125 -29.10 10.07 4.89
CA PHE A 125 -28.80 9.31 6.11
C PHE A 125 -30.08 8.90 6.80
N ARG A 126 -30.23 7.63 7.11
CA ARG A 126 -31.28 7.14 8.01
C ARG A 126 -30.91 7.31 9.48
N PHE A 127 -29.60 7.18 9.76
CA PHE A 127 -29.02 7.32 11.09
C PHE A 127 -27.91 8.37 11.05
N GLU A 128 -28.18 9.57 11.50
CA GLU A 128 -27.22 10.68 11.57
C GLU A 128 -26.10 10.43 12.59
N GLU A 129 -26.36 9.60 13.60
CA GLU A 129 -25.40 9.26 14.66
C GLU A 129 -24.26 8.34 14.18
N ALA A 130 -24.42 7.67 13.05
CA ALA A 130 -23.37 6.80 12.47
C ALA A 130 -22.28 7.66 11.84
N LYS A 131 -21.47 8.33 12.71
CA LYS A 131 -20.33 9.14 12.26
C LYS A 131 -19.24 8.25 11.71
N SER A 132 -18.77 8.60 10.52
CA SER A 132 -17.58 7.97 9.95
C SER A 132 -16.34 8.37 10.76
N THR A 133 -15.57 7.37 11.20
CA THR A 133 -14.22 7.56 11.75
C THR A 133 -13.15 7.41 10.67
N ALA A 134 -13.57 7.41 9.40
CA ALA A 134 -12.70 7.26 8.26
C ALA A 134 -11.71 8.41 8.16
N GLN A 135 -10.44 8.06 8.05
CA GLN A 135 -9.35 9.01 7.87
C GLN A 135 -8.79 8.88 6.46
N SER A 136 -8.34 9.99 5.89
CA SER A 136 -7.58 9.98 4.64
C SER A 136 -6.11 10.24 4.90
N MET A 137 -5.25 9.66 4.06
CA MET A 137 -3.82 9.91 4.08
C MET A 137 -3.25 9.93 2.66
N LEU A 138 -2.22 10.76 2.46
CA LEU A 138 -1.50 10.86 1.20
C LEU A 138 -0.10 10.27 1.33
N LEU A 139 0.31 9.50 0.32
CA LEU A 139 1.69 9.02 0.17
C LEU A 139 2.24 9.54 -1.16
N ILE A 140 3.10 10.55 -1.10
CA ILE A 140 3.61 11.26 -2.28
C ILE A 140 5.11 11.06 -2.39
N GLY A 141 5.61 10.69 -3.57
CA GLY A 141 7.03 10.58 -3.83
C GLY A 141 7.33 10.33 -5.30
N CYS A 142 8.58 10.51 -5.71
CA CYS A 142 8.97 10.30 -7.11
C CYS A 142 8.70 8.85 -7.58
N SER A 143 8.60 8.66 -8.89
CA SER A 143 8.52 7.32 -9.46
C SER A 143 9.80 6.54 -9.15
N GLY A 144 9.67 5.23 -8.84
CA GLY A 144 10.79 4.40 -8.46
C GLY A 144 11.31 4.58 -7.02
N SER A 145 10.72 5.47 -6.21
CA SER A 145 11.12 5.65 -4.80
C SER A 145 10.73 4.48 -3.89
N GLY A 146 9.97 3.49 -4.38
CA GLY A 146 9.61 2.29 -3.61
C GLY A 146 8.27 2.35 -2.87
N LYS A 147 7.45 3.40 -3.04
CA LYS A 147 6.15 3.57 -2.35
C LYS A 147 5.23 2.35 -2.42
N THR A 148 4.91 1.94 -3.64
CA THR A 148 3.99 0.82 -3.92
C THR A 148 4.53 -0.50 -3.35
N THR A 149 5.83 -0.75 -3.51
CA THR A 149 6.50 -1.95 -2.98
C THR A 149 6.49 -1.95 -1.46
N SER A 150 6.82 -0.81 -0.84
CA SER A 150 6.84 -0.65 0.62
C SER A 150 5.46 -0.85 1.23
N LEU A 151 4.44 -0.20 0.68
CA LEU A 151 3.08 -0.40 1.14
C LEU A 151 2.60 -1.85 0.90
N GLY A 152 2.92 -2.43 -0.25
CA GLY A 152 2.60 -3.83 -0.54
C GLY A 152 3.17 -4.80 0.50
N ARG A 153 4.43 -4.60 0.92
CA ARG A 153 5.07 -5.39 2.00
C ARG A 153 4.37 -5.20 3.35
N ILE A 154 4.01 -3.96 3.69
CA ILE A 154 3.29 -3.66 4.94
C ILE A 154 1.91 -4.30 4.91
N LEU A 155 1.15 -4.18 3.83
CA LEU A 155 -0.17 -4.78 3.72
C LEU A 155 -0.12 -6.32 3.79
N GLN A 156 0.94 -6.97 3.30
CA GLN A 156 1.14 -8.41 3.41
C GLN A 156 1.31 -8.91 4.86
N THR A 157 1.61 -8.03 5.82
CA THR A 157 1.62 -8.39 7.25
C THR A 157 0.20 -8.55 7.82
N TYR A 158 -0.82 -8.13 7.08
CA TYR A 158 -2.24 -8.32 7.41
C TYR A 158 -2.85 -9.40 6.52
N PRO A 159 -3.73 -10.26 7.05
CA PRO A 159 -4.58 -11.09 6.21
C PRO A 159 -5.51 -10.19 5.39
N GLN A 160 -5.68 -10.49 4.11
CA GLN A 160 -6.57 -9.68 3.27
C GLN A 160 -8.04 -9.88 3.64
N VAL A 161 -8.42 -11.13 3.94
CA VAL A 161 -9.79 -11.51 4.33
C VAL A 161 -9.76 -12.31 5.63
N ILE A 162 -10.60 -11.92 6.59
CA ILE A 162 -10.80 -12.62 7.86
C ILE A 162 -12.26 -13.08 7.95
N TYR A 163 -12.47 -14.37 8.19
CA TYR A 163 -13.79 -14.93 8.41
C TYR A 163 -14.11 -14.99 9.91
N HIS A 164 -15.18 -14.33 10.31
CA HIS A 164 -15.73 -14.30 11.66
C HIS A 164 -16.83 -15.33 11.80
N ALA A 165 -16.50 -16.53 12.28
CA ALA A 165 -17.46 -17.64 12.37
C ALA A 165 -18.67 -17.33 13.27
N GLU A 166 -18.47 -16.57 14.36
CA GLU A 166 -19.54 -16.18 15.29
C GLU A 166 -20.59 -15.26 14.65
N PHE A 167 -20.18 -14.48 13.65
CA PHE A 167 -21.05 -13.50 12.96
C PHE A 167 -21.43 -13.96 11.55
N ASN A 168 -20.89 -15.10 11.09
CA ASN A 168 -20.97 -15.55 9.70
C ASN A 168 -20.64 -14.39 8.72
N PHE A 169 -19.50 -13.75 8.92
CA PHE A 169 -19.12 -12.51 8.27
C PHE A 169 -17.68 -12.52 7.74
N GLU A 170 -17.49 -12.03 6.51
CA GLU A 170 -16.17 -11.87 5.87
C GLU A 170 -15.73 -10.39 5.98
N GLN A 171 -14.66 -10.15 6.71
CA GLN A 171 -14.01 -8.84 6.84
C GLN A 171 -12.91 -8.71 5.80
N VAL A 172 -12.97 -7.70 4.95
CA VAL A 172 -11.89 -7.34 4.03
C VAL A 172 -11.00 -6.28 4.70
N VAL A 173 -9.81 -6.66 5.14
CA VAL A 173 -8.93 -5.78 5.91
C VAL A 173 -8.37 -4.63 5.07
N TYR A 174 -8.03 -4.91 3.83
CA TYR A 174 -7.56 -3.89 2.88
C TYR A 174 -7.90 -4.25 1.44
N LEU A 175 -8.07 -3.23 0.62
CA LEU A 175 -8.24 -3.35 -0.82
C LEU A 175 -7.34 -2.36 -1.54
N LYS A 176 -6.56 -2.83 -2.50
CA LYS A 176 -5.73 -1.98 -3.36
C LYS A 176 -6.35 -1.87 -4.75
N VAL A 177 -6.45 -0.64 -5.23
CA VAL A 177 -6.99 -0.28 -6.55
C VAL A 177 -5.98 0.61 -7.26
N ASP A 178 -5.68 0.30 -8.50
CA ASP A 178 -4.81 1.14 -9.32
C ASP A 178 -5.65 2.05 -10.22
N CYS A 179 -5.27 3.32 -10.33
CA CYS A 179 -5.87 4.23 -11.30
C CYS A 179 -5.46 3.85 -12.71
N SER A 180 -6.45 3.76 -13.60
CA SER A 180 -6.19 3.48 -15.00
C SER A 180 -5.48 4.67 -15.70
N HIS A 181 -4.65 4.36 -16.71
CA HIS A 181 -3.90 5.38 -17.45
C HIS A 181 -4.77 6.40 -18.21
N ASN A 182 -6.02 6.06 -18.51
CA ASN A 182 -6.99 6.96 -19.16
C ASN A 182 -7.73 7.87 -18.17
N GLY A 183 -7.48 7.74 -16.87
CA GLY A 183 -7.94 8.64 -15.82
C GLY A 183 -9.45 8.72 -15.63
N SER A 184 -10.21 7.70 -16.01
CA SER A 184 -11.66 7.69 -15.85
C SER A 184 -12.05 7.43 -14.40
N LEU A 185 -12.86 8.33 -13.80
CA LEU A 185 -13.44 8.14 -12.47
C LEU A 185 -14.33 6.88 -12.40
N LYS A 186 -15.06 6.60 -13.47
CA LYS A 186 -15.85 5.38 -13.58
C LYS A 186 -14.98 4.13 -13.52
N GLU A 187 -13.80 4.16 -14.12
CA GLU A 187 -12.86 3.02 -14.11
C GLU A 187 -12.32 2.74 -12.71
N ILE A 188 -12.14 3.77 -11.87
CA ILE A 188 -11.79 3.55 -10.45
C ILE A 188 -12.87 2.73 -9.75
N CYS A 189 -14.13 3.08 -9.95
CA CYS A 189 -15.24 2.33 -9.37
C CYS A 189 -15.26 0.87 -9.87
N LEU A 190 -15.01 0.65 -11.16
CA LEU A 190 -14.93 -0.69 -11.74
C LEU A 190 -13.74 -1.48 -11.17
N ASN A 191 -12.56 -0.85 -11.07
CA ASN A 191 -11.37 -1.48 -10.49
C ASN A 191 -11.58 -1.83 -9.02
N PHE A 192 -12.35 -1.04 -8.27
CA PHE A 192 -12.76 -1.39 -6.91
C PHE A 192 -13.55 -2.71 -6.90
N PHE A 193 -14.60 -2.84 -7.72
CA PHE A 193 -15.38 -4.07 -7.77
C PHE A 193 -14.55 -5.27 -8.24
N ARG A 194 -13.68 -5.12 -9.24
CA ARG A 194 -12.74 -6.17 -9.69
C ARG A 194 -11.83 -6.64 -8.57
N SER A 195 -11.27 -5.69 -7.82
CA SER A 195 -10.36 -6.01 -6.70
C SER A 195 -11.12 -6.72 -5.57
N LEU A 196 -12.35 -6.31 -5.29
CA LEU A 196 -13.20 -6.94 -4.30
C LEU A 196 -13.62 -8.36 -4.73
N ASP A 197 -14.01 -8.53 -5.99
CA ASP A 197 -14.33 -9.83 -6.58
C ASP A 197 -13.15 -10.80 -6.52
N LYS A 198 -11.95 -10.29 -6.77
CA LYS A 198 -10.71 -11.08 -6.65
C LYS A 198 -10.44 -11.54 -5.22
N ALA A 199 -10.71 -10.68 -4.23
CA ALA A 199 -10.47 -10.98 -2.82
C ALA A 199 -11.49 -12.00 -2.27
N LEU A 200 -12.76 -11.90 -2.68
CA LEU A 200 -13.89 -12.64 -2.10
C LEU A 200 -14.45 -13.75 -3.01
N GLY A 201 -14.04 -13.78 -4.29
CA GLY A 201 -14.65 -14.69 -5.27
C GLY A 201 -16.10 -14.32 -5.63
N THR A 202 -16.46 -13.04 -5.54
CA THR A 202 -17.79 -12.49 -5.89
C THR A 202 -17.87 -12.07 -7.35
N ASN A 203 -18.98 -11.45 -7.77
CA ASN A 203 -19.23 -10.98 -9.14
C ASN A 203 -19.82 -9.56 -9.16
N TYR A 204 -19.35 -8.66 -8.31
CA TYR A 204 -19.85 -7.28 -8.19
C TYR A 204 -19.63 -6.46 -9.46
N GLU A 205 -18.45 -6.60 -10.11
CA GLU A 205 -18.20 -5.92 -11.38
C GLU A 205 -19.26 -6.26 -12.42
N LYS A 206 -19.58 -7.54 -12.58
CA LYS A 206 -20.62 -7.99 -13.52
C LYS A 206 -22.00 -7.48 -13.11
N THR A 207 -22.29 -7.46 -11.82
CA THR A 207 -23.60 -7.08 -11.28
C THR A 207 -23.87 -5.58 -11.38
N TYR A 208 -22.86 -4.76 -11.09
CA TYR A 208 -22.99 -3.31 -10.94
C TYR A 208 -22.30 -2.53 -12.05
N GLY A 209 -21.11 -2.96 -12.47
CA GLY A 209 -20.24 -2.22 -13.37
C GLY A 209 -20.67 -2.25 -14.84
N LEU A 210 -21.18 -3.39 -15.31
CA LEU A 210 -21.55 -3.57 -16.72
C LEU A 210 -22.92 -2.96 -17.09
N LYS A 211 -23.69 -2.47 -16.12
CA LYS A 211 -24.95 -1.76 -16.41
C LYS A 211 -24.62 -0.38 -17.03
N ARG A 212 -24.87 -0.21 -18.30
CA ARG A 212 -24.61 1.03 -19.08
C ARG A 212 -25.21 2.30 -18.46
N ARG A 213 -26.29 2.18 -17.67
CA ARG A 213 -27.03 3.29 -17.07
C ARG A 213 -26.47 3.78 -15.73
N ASN A 214 -25.49 3.10 -15.11
CA ASN A 214 -24.98 3.53 -13.82
C ASN A 214 -24.04 4.73 -14.00
N GLY A 215 -24.45 5.87 -13.46
CA GLY A 215 -23.62 7.06 -13.30
C GLY A 215 -22.55 6.87 -12.23
N ILE A 216 -21.62 7.83 -12.13
CA ILE A 216 -20.55 7.81 -11.12
C ILE A 216 -21.12 7.81 -9.70
N GLU A 217 -22.15 8.62 -9.43
CA GLU A 217 -22.79 8.69 -8.11
C GLU A 217 -23.42 7.35 -7.69
N THR A 218 -24.13 6.68 -8.62
CA THR A 218 -24.67 5.34 -8.37
C THR A 218 -23.58 4.33 -8.06
N LEU A 219 -22.46 4.38 -8.80
CA LEU A 219 -21.33 3.49 -8.55
C LEU A 219 -20.66 3.77 -7.21
N LEU A 220 -20.56 5.04 -6.79
CA LEU A 220 -20.05 5.41 -5.47
C LEU A 220 -20.95 4.91 -4.34
N ALA A 221 -22.28 5.04 -4.48
CA ALA A 221 -23.23 4.49 -3.52
C ALA A 221 -23.09 2.96 -3.38
N LEU A 222 -22.94 2.26 -4.51
CA LEU A 222 -22.71 0.81 -4.54
C LEU A 222 -21.35 0.41 -3.97
N MET A 223 -20.29 1.22 -4.21
CA MET A 223 -19.01 1.01 -3.57
C MET A 223 -19.11 1.13 -2.05
N ALA A 224 -19.80 2.17 -1.55
CA ALA A 224 -20.03 2.37 -0.12
C ALA A 224 -20.81 1.20 0.50
N GLN A 225 -21.87 0.75 -0.17
CA GLN A 225 -22.66 -0.37 0.28
C GLN A 225 -21.84 -1.66 0.37
N THR A 226 -21.09 -2.00 -0.70
CA THR A 226 -20.27 -3.22 -0.74
C THR A 226 -19.08 -3.16 0.21
N ALA A 227 -18.42 -1.99 0.34
CA ALA A 227 -17.33 -1.78 1.29
C ALA A 227 -17.79 -2.01 2.75
N ASN A 228 -18.97 -1.53 3.10
CA ASN A 228 -19.55 -1.75 4.43
C ASN A 228 -20.10 -3.17 4.61
N ALA A 229 -20.66 -3.79 3.55
CA ALA A 229 -21.14 -5.17 3.60
C ALA A 229 -20.02 -6.18 3.88
N HIS A 230 -18.77 -5.84 3.55
CA HIS A 230 -17.58 -6.65 3.84
C HIS A 230 -16.64 -5.98 4.85
N ALA A 231 -17.11 -5.02 5.63
CA ALA A 231 -16.34 -4.28 6.62
C ALA A 231 -14.92 -3.94 6.13
N LEU A 232 -14.82 -3.28 4.96
CA LEU A 232 -13.53 -2.88 4.39
C LEU A 232 -12.76 -1.98 5.38
N GLY A 233 -11.52 -2.38 5.73
CA GLY A 233 -10.69 -1.67 6.70
C GLY A 233 -9.94 -0.49 6.12
N LEU A 234 -9.33 -0.68 4.95
CA LEU A 234 -8.53 0.34 4.26
C LEU A 234 -8.71 0.21 2.74
N LEU A 235 -9.05 1.30 2.09
CA LEU A 235 -8.99 1.43 0.63
C LEU A 235 -7.71 2.16 0.23
N VAL A 236 -6.89 1.52 -0.57
CA VAL A 236 -5.68 2.12 -1.16
C VAL A 236 -5.94 2.40 -2.63
N ILE A 237 -5.69 3.64 -3.07
CA ILE A 237 -5.77 4.04 -4.47
C ILE A 237 -4.40 4.50 -4.93
N ASP A 238 -3.79 3.73 -5.83
CA ASP A 238 -2.43 3.97 -6.33
C ASP A 238 -2.44 4.67 -7.70
N GLU A 239 -1.32 5.30 -8.04
CA GLU A 239 -1.08 5.97 -9.34
C GLU A 239 -2.07 7.10 -9.66
N ILE A 240 -2.51 7.84 -8.64
CA ILE A 240 -3.55 8.88 -8.79
C ILE A 240 -3.16 10.03 -9.73
N GLN A 241 -1.87 10.23 -10.06
CA GLN A 241 -1.45 11.22 -11.06
C GLN A 241 -1.99 10.93 -12.48
N HIS A 242 -2.45 9.72 -12.75
CA HIS A 242 -3.09 9.40 -14.03
C HIS A 242 -4.42 10.11 -14.19
N LEU A 243 -5.08 10.46 -13.09
CA LEU A 243 -6.33 11.20 -13.09
C LEU A 243 -6.14 12.66 -13.50
N SER A 244 -4.99 13.29 -13.21
CA SER A 244 -4.71 14.68 -13.59
C SER A 244 -4.63 14.92 -15.10
N ARG A 245 -4.49 13.84 -15.88
CA ARG A 245 -4.43 13.88 -17.34
C ARG A 245 -5.76 13.66 -18.03
N SER A 246 -6.82 13.39 -17.26
CA SER A 246 -8.09 12.98 -17.86
C SER A 246 -8.86 14.15 -18.46
N ARG A 247 -9.66 13.83 -19.49
CA ARG A 247 -10.59 14.72 -20.17
C ARG A 247 -11.83 15.09 -19.32
N SER A 248 -11.90 14.66 -18.08
CA SER A 248 -13.03 14.83 -17.17
C SER A 248 -12.80 16.08 -16.31
N GLY A 249 -13.31 17.21 -16.72
CA GLY A 249 -13.63 18.39 -15.88
C GLY A 249 -12.53 19.09 -15.09
N GLY A 250 -11.29 18.60 -15.09
CA GLY A 250 -10.17 19.24 -14.36
C GLY A 250 -9.95 18.72 -12.93
N SER A 251 -9.00 19.34 -12.22
CA SER A 251 -8.58 18.94 -10.87
C SER A 251 -9.68 19.07 -9.81
N GLU A 252 -10.62 19.99 -10.01
CA GLU A 252 -11.71 20.25 -9.04
C GLU A 252 -12.77 19.14 -9.02
N GLU A 253 -13.17 18.62 -10.20
CA GLU A 253 -14.13 17.51 -10.28
C GLU A 253 -13.55 16.23 -9.65
N MET A 254 -12.26 16.01 -9.86
CA MET A 254 -11.55 14.90 -9.23
C MET A 254 -11.44 15.01 -7.72
N LEU A 255 -11.14 16.22 -7.24
CA LEU A 255 -11.09 16.48 -5.80
C LEU A 255 -12.46 16.21 -5.17
N ASN A 256 -13.52 16.75 -5.78
CA ASN A 256 -14.90 16.51 -5.32
C ASN A 256 -15.24 15.02 -5.33
N PHE A 257 -14.79 14.27 -6.35
CA PHE A 257 -14.97 12.83 -6.37
C PHE A 257 -14.31 12.13 -5.19
N PHE A 258 -13.04 12.44 -4.87
CA PHE A 258 -12.36 11.81 -3.73
C PHE A 258 -12.97 12.22 -2.39
N VAL A 259 -13.30 13.48 -2.21
CA VAL A 259 -13.97 13.95 -0.98
C VAL A 259 -15.31 13.25 -0.81
N THR A 260 -16.11 13.18 -1.86
CA THR A 260 -17.40 12.48 -1.85
C THR A 260 -17.20 10.99 -1.58
N MET A 261 -16.21 10.36 -2.24
CA MET A 261 -15.89 8.95 -2.04
C MET A 261 -15.53 8.64 -0.58
N VAL A 262 -14.61 9.42 0.03
CA VAL A 262 -14.20 9.21 1.44
C VAL A 262 -15.41 9.38 2.36
N ASN A 263 -16.21 10.43 2.19
CA ASN A 263 -17.36 10.72 3.01
C ASN A 263 -18.49 9.69 2.82
N THR A 264 -18.72 9.23 1.57
CA THR A 264 -19.80 8.30 1.24
C THR A 264 -19.45 6.87 1.62
N ILE A 265 -18.24 6.41 1.33
CA ILE A 265 -17.82 5.05 1.67
C ILE A 265 -17.67 4.88 3.18
N GLY A 266 -17.22 5.92 3.88
CA GLY A 266 -16.99 5.86 5.33
C GLY A 266 -15.88 4.90 5.76
N VAL A 267 -14.94 4.61 4.85
CA VAL A 267 -13.78 3.73 5.04
C VAL A 267 -12.50 4.57 4.91
N PRO A 268 -11.47 4.32 5.70
CA PRO A 268 -10.18 4.99 5.53
C PRO A 268 -9.63 4.82 4.12
N VAL A 269 -9.14 5.92 3.54
CA VAL A 269 -8.61 5.94 2.17
C VAL A 269 -7.17 6.45 2.17
N MET A 270 -6.26 5.67 1.58
CA MET A 270 -4.89 6.08 1.32
C MET A 270 -4.71 6.33 -0.17
N LEU A 271 -4.32 7.55 -0.53
CA LEU A 271 -4.05 7.95 -1.90
C LEU A 271 -2.53 7.97 -2.14
N ILE A 272 -2.07 7.30 -3.20
CA ILE A 272 -0.66 7.19 -3.54
C ILE A 272 -0.41 7.82 -4.90
N GLY A 273 0.61 8.67 -4.98
CA GLY A 273 0.94 9.31 -6.24
C GLY A 273 2.33 9.91 -6.29
N THR A 274 2.61 10.53 -7.44
CA THR A 274 3.81 11.31 -7.65
C THR A 274 3.56 12.79 -7.34
N PRO A 275 4.62 13.63 -7.22
CA PRO A 275 4.46 15.08 -7.04
C PRO A 275 3.60 15.77 -8.12
N LYS A 276 3.42 15.15 -9.29
CA LYS A 276 2.50 15.63 -10.34
C LYS A 276 1.03 15.67 -9.93
N ALA A 277 0.67 14.91 -8.89
CA ALA A 277 -0.67 14.91 -8.32
C ALA A 277 -0.84 15.98 -7.22
N ARG A 278 0.18 16.79 -6.94
CA ARG A 278 0.20 17.78 -5.85
C ARG A 278 -0.96 18.77 -5.94
N ASP A 279 -1.28 19.24 -7.12
CA ASP A 279 -2.36 20.21 -7.33
C ASP A 279 -3.73 19.66 -6.92
N ILE A 280 -3.93 18.35 -7.11
CA ILE A 280 -5.13 17.62 -6.65
C ILE A 280 -5.21 17.63 -5.12
N PHE A 281 -4.06 17.57 -4.45
CA PHE A 281 -3.96 17.40 -3.01
C PHE A 281 -3.87 18.70 -2.21
N GLU A 282 -3.37 19.79 -2.80
CA GLU A 282 -3.28 21.07 -2.08
C GLU A 282 -4.65 21.60 -1.68
N ALA A 283 -5.67 21.31 -2.48
CA ALA A 283 -7.05 21.62 -2.13
C ALA A 283 -7.58 20.69 -1.03
N ASP A 284 -7.23 19.40 -1.06
CA ASP A 284 -7.65 18.40 -0.06
C ASP A 284 -6.87 18.53 1.25
N LEU A 285 -5.59 18.88 1.22
CA LEU A 285 -4.82 19.21 2.44
C LEU A 285 -5.41 20.40 3.20
N ARG A 286 -6.04 21.37 2.51
CA ARG A 286 -6.82 22.43 3.17
C ARG A 286 -8.11 21.92 3.79
N SER A 287 -8.74 20.92 3.17
CA SER A 287 -9.94 20.24 3.71
C SER A 287 -9.58 19.27 4.82
N ALA A 288 -8.50 18.52 4.70
CA ALA A 288 -8.00 17.58 5.70
C ALA A 288 -7.53 18.27 6.99
N ARG A 289 -7.13 19.55 6.92
CA ARG A 289 -6.88 20.37 8.12
C ARG A 289 -8.17 20.66 8.92
N ARG A 290 -9.34 20.49 8.33
CA ARG A 290 -10.64 20.71 8.97
C ARG A 290 -11.30 19.43 9.51
N GLY A 291 -10.77 18.26 9.18
CA GLY A 291 -11.30 16.96 9.61
C GLY A 291 -10.19 15.91 9.73
N ALA A 292 -10.38 14.95 10.57
CA ALA A 292 -9.57 13.84 11.06
C ALA A 292 -8.59 13.11 10.08
N GLY A 293 -7.88 13.80 9.18
CA GLY A 293 -6.89 13.21 8.29
C GLY A 293 -5.54 13.00 9.00
N LEU A 294 -4.84 11.91 8.67
CA LEU A 294 -3.48 11.61 9.15
C LEU A 294 -2.38 12.38 8.39
N GLY A 295 -2.78 13.32 7.52
CA GLY A 295 -1.86 14.17 6.77
C GLY A 295 -1.23 13.49 5.56
N ALA A 296 -0.02 13.93 5.21
CA ALA A 296 0.74 13.41 4.07
C ALA A 296 2.10 12.88 4.52
N ILE A 297 2.51 11.77 3.91
CA ILE A 297 3.88 11.27 3.97
C ILE A 297 4.54 11.61 2.64
N PHE A 298 5.64 12.37 2.71
CA PHE A 298 6.50 12.61 1.55
C PHE A 298 7.57 11.52 1.52
N TRP A 299 7.49 10.68 0.49
CA TRP A 299 8.40 9.56 0.30
C TRP A 299 9.58 10.00 -0.56
N GLU A 300 10.59 10.52 0.12
CA GLU A 300 11.78 11.07 -0.52
C GLU A 300 12.78 9.98 -0.90
N PRO A 301 13.64 10.21 -1.92
CA PRO A 301 14.81 9.38 -2.16
C PRO A 301 15.72 9.36 -0.92
N MET A 302 16.52 8.31 -0.78
CA MET A 302 17.48 8.23 0.31
C MET A 302 18.52 9.35 0.19
N SER A 303 18.80 10.04 1.30
CA SER A 303 19.86 11.04 1.35
C SER A 303 21.21 10.36 1.65
N GLN A 304 22.28 10.80 0.99
CA GLN A 304 23.65 10.40 1.40
C GLN A 304 24.10 11.09 2.69
N GLY A 305 23.39 12.14 3.12
CA GLY A 305 23.79 13.00 4.22
C GLY A 305 24.78 14.11 3.79
N HIS A 306 25.29 14.85 4.76
CA HIS A 306 26.35 15.84 4.57
C HIS A 306 27.72 15.16 4.70
N PRO A 307 28.80 15.64 4.03
CA PRO A 307 30.16 15.09 4.19
C PRO A 307 30.61 14.93 5.64
N ASP A 308 30.29 15.91 6.50
CA ASP A 308 30.62 15.88 7.93
C ASP A 308 29.67 15.01 8.76
N LYS A 309 28.48 14.64 8.21
CA LYS A 309 27.48 13.81 8.86
C LYS A 309 26.78 12.91 7.83
N PRO A 310 27.47 11.87 7.37
CA PRO A 310 26.90 10.95 6.38
C PRO A 310 25.68 10.19 6.92
N SER A 311 24.74 9.89 6.04
CA SER A 311 23.52 9.17 6.40
C SER A 311 23.82 7.72 6.77
N GLN A 312 23.52 7.36 8.02
CA GLN A 312 23.69 5.98 8.49
C GLN A 312 22.75 5.01 7.76
N GLU A 313 21.55 5.46 7.36
CA GLU A 313 20.63 4.65 6.54
C GLU A 313 21.22 4.31 5.18
N TRP A 314 21.79 5.31 4.48
CA TRP A 314 22.45 5.11 3.18
C TRP A 314 23.62 4.14 3.29
N ILE A 315 24.48 4.34 4.29
CA ILE A 315 25.63 3.48 4.56
C ILE A 315 25.19 2.05 4.85
N ALA A 316 24.22 1.88 5.75
CA ALA A 316 23.72 0.55 6.12
C ALA A 316 23.03 -0.16 4.94
N PHE A 317 22.22 0.58 4.16
CA PHE A 317 21.54 0.06 3.00
C PHE A 317 22.51 -0.45 1.93
N THR A 318 23.46 0.42 1.54
CA THR A 318 24.44 0.07 0.51
C THR A 318 25.39 -1.03 0.96
N ASN A 319 25.81 -1.07 2.22
CA ASN A 319 26.62 -2.14 2.77
C ASN A 319 25.89 -3.48 2.79
N ASN A 320 24.59 -3.50 3.13
CA ASN A 320 23.81 -4.74 3.13
C ASN A 320 23.56 -5.25 1.71
N LEU A 321 23.28 -4.35 0.78
CA LEU A 321 23.11 -4.71 -0.62
C LEU A 321 24.44 -5.22 -1.22
N TRP A 322 25.59 -4.60 -0.83
CA TRP A 322 26.94 -5.00 -1.27
C TRP A 322 27.31 -6.42 -0.91
N LYS A 323 26.82 -6.95 0.20
CA LYS A 323 27.02 -8.34 0.62
C LYS A 323 26.39 -9.37 -0.34
N LEU A 324 25.44 -8.95 -1.17
CA LEU A 324 24.75 -9.80 -2.13
C LEU A 324 25.47 -9.92 -3.49
N GLN A 325 26.81 -9.82 -3.50
CA GLN A 325 27.60 -10.02 -4.70
C GLN A 325 27.83 -11.50 -4.99
N LEU A 326 27.59 -11.89 -6.25
CA LEU A 326 27.92 -13.22 -6.79
C LEU A 326 29.06 -13.17 -7.81
N LEU A 327 30.05 -12.33 -7.52
CA LEU A 327 31.29 -12.18 -8.30
C LEU A 327 32.44 -12.89 -7.58
N GLN A 328 33.25 -13.64 -8.30
CA GLN A 328 34.34 -14.46 -7.72
C GLN A 328 35.49 -13.62 -7.15
N LYS A 329 35.78 -12.45 -7.76
CA LYS A 329 36.84 -11.53 -7.34
C LYS A 329 36.28 -10.31 -6.61
N ARG A 330 35.10 -10.46 -5.97
CA ARG A 330 34.41 -9.36 -5.28
C ARG A 330 35.22 -8.76 -4.14
N ASP A 331 35.08 -7.46 -3.96
CA ASP A 331 35.55 -6.80 -2.75
C ASP A 331 34.58 -7.04 -1.60
N VAL A 332 35.11 -7.42 -0.45
CA VAL A 332 34.31 -7.67 0.76
C VAL A 332 33.72 -6.36 1.30
N LEU A 333 34.49 -5.28 1.23
CA LEU A 333 34.11 -3.96 1.73
C LEU A 333 33.74 -3.04 0.56
N LEU A 334 32.65 -2.31 0.73
CA LEU A 334 32.27 -1.23 -0.16
C LEU A 334 33.14 0.01 0.12
N THR A 335 33.87 0.49 -0.88
CA THR A 335 34.67 1.70 -0.77
C THR A 335 33.80 2.96 -0.84
N ASP A 336 34.25 4.03 -0.21
CA ASP A 336 33.51 5.30 -0.24
C ASP A 336 33.46 5.91 -1.64
N GLU A 337 34.49 5.66 -2.47
CA GLU A 337 34.52 6.07 -3.87
C GLU A 337 33.40 5.40 -4.69
N ILE A 338 33.24 4.08 -4.57
CA ILE A 338 32.14 3.36 -5.25
C ILE A 338 30.78 3.84 -4.71
N ARG A 339 30.66 4.02 -3.39
CA ARG A 339 29.42 4.51 -2.76
C ARG A 339 29.05 5.90 -3.25
N ALA A 340 30.02 6.81 -3.41
CA ALA A 340 29.80 8.15 -3.94
C ALA A 340 29.29 8.12 -5.39
N VAL A 341 29.97 7.38 -6.27
CA VAL A 341 29.53 7.20 -7.66
C VAL A 341 28.16 6.54 -7.73
N TRP A 342 27.87 5.57 -6.87
CA TRP A 342 26.57 4.91 -6.80
C TRP A 342 25.46 5.90 -6.43
N TYR A 343 25.74 6.83 -5.48
CA TYR A 343 24.82 7.90 -5.13
C TYR A 343 24.62 8.88 -6.28
N ASP A 344 25.69 9.34 -6.91
CA ASP A 344 25.64 10.29 -8.04
C ASP A 344 24.78 9.77 -9.19
N LEU A 345 24.86 8.47 -9.49
CA LEU A 345 24.09 7.85 -10.56
C LEU A 345 22.64 7.57 -10.17
N SER A 346 22.35 7.32 -8.91
CA SER A 346 21.02 6.93 -8.42
C SER A 346 20.21 8.05 -7.80
N GLN A 347 20.89 9.08 -7.30
CA GLN A 347 20.32 10.16 -6.49
C GLN A 347 19.46 9.63 -5.33
N GLY A 348 19.83 8.45 -4.80
CA GLY A 348 19.11 7.77 -3.73
C GLY A 348 17.75 7.21 -4.09
N VAL A 349 17.35 7.21 -5.38
CA VAL A 349 16.10 6.60 -5.83
C VAL A 349 16.21 5.09 -5.73
N MET A 350 15.42 4.48 -4.84
CA MET A 350 15.55 3.08 -4.39
C MET A 350 15.63 2.08 -5.55
N ASP A 351 14.73 2.19 -6.52
CA ASP A 351 14.69 1.32 -7.70
C ASP A 351 15.97 1.42 -8.53
N ILE A 352 16.49 2.65 -8.68
CA ILE A 352 17.74 2.89 -9.42
C ILE A 352 18.93 2.34 -8.64
N VAL A 353 18.98 2.55 -7.32
CA VAL A 353 20.05 2.03 -6.46
C VAL A 353 20.19 0.52 -6.62
N VAL A 354 19.08 -0.21 -6.48
CA VAL A 354 19.10 -1.68 -6.57
C VAL A 354 19.41 -2.15 -7.98
N LYS A 355 18.80 -1.55 -9.01
CA LYS A 355 19.03 -1.91 -10.41
C LYS A 355 20.45 -1.64 -10.87
N LEU A 356 21.07 -0.53 -10.47
CA LEU A 356 22.47 -0.23 -10.77
C LEU A 356 23.39 -1.32 -10.22
N PHE A 357 23.16 -1.74 -8.98
CA PHE A 357 23.95 -2.82 -8.37
C PHE A 357 23.80 -4.15 -9.13
N VAL A 358 22.57 -4.50 -9.52
CA VAL A 358 22.30 -5.70 -10.32
C VAL A 358 23.01 -5.60 -11.68
N LEU A 359 22.85 -4.48 -12.39
CA LEU A 359 23.42 -4.28 -13.72
C LEU A 359 24.96 -4.24 -13.69
N ALA A 360 25.56 -3.61 -12.66
CA ALA A 360 27.01 -3.60 -12.48
C ALA A 360 27.58 -5.02 -12.34
N GLN A 361 26.91 -5.88 -11.55
CA GLN A 361 27.32 -7.28 -11.43
C GLN A 361 27.17 -8.06 -12.75
N LEU A 362 26.03 -7.90 -13.43
CA LEU A 362 25.79 -8.56 -14.71
C LEU A 362 26.82 -8.13 -15.76
N ARG A 363 27.18 -6.84 -15.80
CA ARG A 363 28.23 -6.31 -16.68
C ARG A 363 29.61 -6.89 -16.32
N ALA A 364 29.95 -6.95 -15.04
CA ALA A 364 31.21 -7.55 -14.57
C ALA A 364 31.32 -9.04 -14.97
N LEU A 365 30.19 -9.78 -14.88
CA LEU A 365 30.10 -11.16 -15.38
C LEU A 365 30.29 -11.26 -16.91
N ALA A 366 29.61 -10.36 -17.65
CA ALA A 366 29.67 -10.37 -19.12
C ALA A 366 31.08 -10.06 -19.63
N LEU A 367 31.81 -9.16 -18.97
CA LEU A 367 33.17 -8.77 -19.30
C LEU A 367 34.24 -9.71 -18.69
N ASN A 368 33.83 -10.75 -17.96
CA ASN A 368 34.69 -11.69 -17.25
C ASN A 368 35.67 -11.02 -16.25
N LYS A 369 35.30 -9.84 -15.73
CA LYS A 369 36.08 -9.10 -14.72
C LYS A 369 35.92 -9.66 -13.33
N GLU A 370 34.70 -10.16 -13.02
CA GLU A 370 34.34 -10.78 -11.75
C GLU A 370 34.51 -9.83 -10.54
N ARG A 371 34.51 -8.52 -10.78
CA ARG A 371 34.66 -7.45 -9.80
C ARG A 371 33.98 -6.17 -10.27
N ILE A 372 33.35 -5.41 -9.37
CA ILE A 372 32.80 -4.07 -9.63
C ILE A 372 33.91 -3.04 -9.42
N THR A 373 34.11 -2.14 -10.40
CA THR A 373 35.06 -1.04 -10.33
C THR A 373 34.40 0.28 -10.78
N VAL A 374 34.95 1.42 -10.37
CA VAL A 374 34.43 2.75 -10.74
C VAL A 374 34.45 3.00 -12.25
N GLY A 375 35.34 2.32 -12.99
CA GLY A 375 35.43 2.41 -14.46
C GLY A 375 34.38 1.60 -15.22
N ASP A 376 33.52 0.82 -14.57
CA ASP A 376 32.49 -0.02 -15.18
C ASP A 376 31.15 0.73 -15.41
N ARG A 377 31.23 2.02 -15.83
CA ARG A 377 30.10 2.89 -16.15
C ARG A 377 29.32 2.45 -17.39
#